data_484b7dccb2a7065624f717ed910b0f1f
#
_entry.id   484b7dccb2a7065624f717ed910b0f1f
#
_cell.length_a   1.000
_cell.length_b   1.000
_cell.length_c   1.000
_cell.angle_alpha   90.00
_cell.angle_beta   90.00
_cell.angle_gamma   90.00
#
_symmetry.space_group_name_H-M   'P 1'
#
loop_
_entity.id
_entity.type
_entity.pdbx_description
1 polymer ?
#
loop_
_entity_poly.entity_id
_entity_poly.type
_entity_poly.pdbx_seq_one_letter_code
_entity_poly.pdbx_strand_id
1 'polypeptide(L)'
;SEAQDNARAALRMLTENGHQPLLQEIARRYNQPEVTDAVNALLALDPLDNHPTKIPTLPTFYQPSLWTRPLLKANAQSLPDSALLHLGEMLRFPQEEALYPGLLQVKDACTTDSLAEFAWDLFTAWQTAGAPSKESWAFTALGVLGNDDTARKLTPLIRAWPGESQHKRATVGLDILAAIGSDIALMQLNGIAQKLKFKALQERAKEKIADIAESREL
;
A
#
# COMPACT_ATOMS: atom_id res chain seq x y z
N SER A 1 -0.64 -23.36 11.61
CA SER A 1 0.05 -22.86 12.81
C SER A 1 -0.80 -21.75 13.41
N GLU A 2 -0.63 -21.50 14.73
CA GLU A 2 -1.39 -20.46 15.45
C GLU A 2 -1.29 -19.08 14.77
N ALA A 3 -0.12 -18.71 14.22
CA ALA A 3 0.05 -17.48 13.47
C ALA A 3 -0.78 -17.44 12.16
N GLN A 4 -0.89 -18.57 11.45
CA GLN A 4 -1.72 -18.69 10.26
C GLN A 4 -3.20 -18.63 10.60
N ASP A 5 -3.61 -19.24 11.71
CA ASP A 5 -5.01 -19.24 12.14
C ASP A 5 -5.44 -17.83 12.59
N ASN A 6 -4.56 -17.10 13.26
CA ASN A 6 -4.76 -15.70 13.64
C ASN A 6 -4.84 -14.78 12.40
N ALA A 7 -3.96 -14.96 11.42
CA ALA A 7 -4.01 -14.23 10.15
C ALA A 7 -5.31 -14.52 9.39
N ARG A 8 -5.75 -15.78 9.32
CA ARG A 8 -7.04 -16.17 8.75
C ARG A 8 -8.21 -15.50 9.44
N ALA A 9 -8.23 -15.49 10.76
CA ALA A 9 -9.31 -14.88 11.53
C ALA A 9 -9.41 -13.37 11.27
N ALA A 10 -8.27 -12.65 11.25
CA ALA A 10 -8.22 -11.23 10.95
C ALA A 10 -8.69 -10.92 9.53
N LEU A 11 -8.22 -11.69 8.53
CA LEU A 11 -8.60 -11.51 7.13
C LEU A 11 -10.07 -11.89 6.88
N ARG A 12 -10.57 -12.93 7.52
CA ARG A 12 -11.98 -13.30 7.46
C ARG A 12 -12.87 -12.17 7.98
N MET A 13 -12.48 -11.52 9.09
CA MET A 13 -13.22 -10.38 9.63
C MET A 13 -13.25 -9.20 8.64
N LEU A 14 -12.17 -8.97 7.88
CA LEU A 14 -12.10 -7.94 6.85
C LEU A 14 -12.95 -8.28 5.63
N THR A 15 -12.97 -9.55 5.21
CA THR A 15 -13.73 -10.01 4.04
C THR A 15 -15.22 -10.17 4.32
N GLU A 16 -15.63 -10.62 5.51
CA GLU A 16 -17.05 -10.75 5.90
C GLU A 16 -17.77 -9.39 5.94
N ASN A 17 -17.05 -8.28 6.13
CA ASN A 17 -17.62 -6.94 6.25
C ASN A 17 -17.68 -6.11 4.96
N GLY A 18 -17.24 -6.61 3.81
CA GLY A 18 -17.34 -5.75 2.63
C GLY A 18 -17.06 -6.37 1.27
N HIS A 19 -16.05 -7.22 1.17
CA HIS A 19 -15.49 -7.59 -0.13
C HIS A 19 -16.31 -8.69 -0.85
N GLN A 20 -16.46 -9.86 -0.23
CA GLN A 20 -17.09 -11.00 -0.88
C GLN A 20 -18.55 -10.75 -1.28
N PRO A 21 -19.41 -10.17 -0.42
CA PRO A 21 -20.79 -9.87 -0.80
C PRO A 21 -20.89 -8.91 -1.98
N LEU A 22 -20.01 -7.90 -2.05
CA LEU A 22 -19.97 -6.93 -3.14
C LEU A 22 -19.55 -7.59 -4.45
N LEU A 23 -18.50 -8.40 -4.44
CA LEU A 23 -18.04 -9.11 -5.64
C LEU A 23 -19.08 -10.09 -6.16
N GLN A 24 -19.73 -10.81 -5.28
CA GLN A 24 -20.83 -11.72 -5.65
C GLN A 24 -22.01 -10.95 -6.26
N GLU A 25 -22.37 -9.80 -5.72
CA GLU A 25 -23.42 -8.95 -6.28
C GLU A 25 -23.04 -8.40 -7.66
N ILE A 26 -21.79 -7.99 -7.88
CA ILE A 26 -21.27 -7.55 -9.17
C ILE A 26 -21.38 -8.68 -10.20
N ALA A 27 -20.91 -9.88 -9.87
CA ALA A 27 -21.00 -11.05 -10.75
C ALA A 27 -22.43 -11.38 -11.13
N ARG A 28 -23.36 -11.31 -10.15
CA ARG A 28 -24.78 -11.57 -10.38
C ARG A 28 -25.44 -10.50 -11.25
N ARG A 29 -25.10 -9.22 -11.04
CA ARG A 29 -25.73 -8.08 -11.74
C ARG A 29 -25.30 -7.98 -13.19
N TYR A 30 -24.02 -8.19 -13.46
CA TYR A 30 -23.47 -8.00 -14.80
C TYR A 30 -23.46 -9.27 -15.66
N ASN A 31 -23.51 -10.44 -15.08
CA ASN A 31 -23.65 -11.77 -15.71
C ASN A 31 -22.90 -11.92 -17.06
N GLN A 32 -21.72 -11.31 -17.15
CA GLN A 32 -20.83 -11.41 -18.30
C GLN A 32 -19.69 -12.37 -17.96
N PRO A 33 -19.29 -13.28 -18.86
CA PRO A 33 -18.25 -14.28 -18.58
C PRO A 33 -16.96 -13.65 -18.05
N GLU A 34 -16.47 -12.56 -18.67
CA GLU A 34 -15.24 -11.90 -18.26
C GLU A 34 -15.34 -11.30 -16.84
N VAL A 35 -16.49 -10.73 -16.48
CA VAL A 35 -16.73 -10.18 -15.14
C VAL A 35 -16.83 -11.30 -14.11
N THR A 36 -17.53 -12.38 -14.46
CA THR A 36 -17.69 -13.54 -13.58
C THR A 36 -16.35 -14.23 -13.34
N ASP A 37 -15.52 -14.39 -14.36
CA ASP A 37 -14.19 -14.99 -14.25
C ASP A 37 -13.25 -14.12 -13.42
N ALA A 38 -13.27 -12.80 -13.62
CA ALA A 38 -12.49 -11.85 -12.82
C ALA A 38 -12.91 -11.85 -11.34
N VAL A 39 -14.22 -11.89 -11.05
CA VAL A 39 -14.74 -11.99 -9.68
C VAL A 39 -14.35 -13.32 -9.05
N ASN A 40 -14.49 -14.44 -9.78
CA ASN A 40 -14.11 -15.75 -9.27
C ASN A 40 -12.60 -15.84 -9.00
N ALA A 41 -11.77 -15.23 -9.85
CA ALA A 41 -10.34 -15.14 -9.62
C ALA A 41 -10.01 -14.35 -8.33
N LEU A 42 -10.70 -13.23 -8.09
CA LEU A 42 -10.54 -12.44 -6.86
C LEU A 42 -11.02 -13.20 -5.61
N LEU A 43 -12.15 -13.91 -5.72
CA LEU A 43 -12.70 -14.71 -4.61
C LEU A 43 -11.85 -15.96 -4.31
N ALA A 44 -11.13 -16.49 -5.30
CA ALA A 44 -10.24 -17.64 -5.16
C ALA A 44 -8.88 -17.28 -4.55
N LEU A 45 -8.53 -15.98 -4.39
CA LEU A 45 -7.28 -15.58 -3.73
C LEU A 45 -7.31 -16.03 -2.27
N ASP A 46 -6.47 -17.02 -1.93
CA ASP A 46 -6.24 -17.40 -0.55
C ASP A 46 -5.14 -16.51 0.04
N PRO A 47 -5.44 -15.74 1.11
CA PRO A 47 -4.41 -14.93 1.78
C PRO A 47 -3.25 -15.76 2.32
N LEU A 48 -3.39 -17.08 2.42
CA LEU A 48 -2.33 -17.99 2.85
C LEU A 48 -1.49 -18.53 1.71
N ASP A 49 -1.87 -18.30 0.45
CA ASP A 49 -1.01 -18.57 -0.68
C ASP A 49 0.26 -17.71 -0.55
N ASN A 50 1.42 -18.37 -0.58
CA ASN A 50 2.71 -17.74 -0.33
C ASN A 50 2.86 -17.10 1.07
N HIS A 51 2.04 -17.53 2.06
CA HIS A 51 2.20 -17.04 3.43
C HIS A 51 3.57 -17.47 4.00
N PRO A 52 4.36 -16.54 4.55
CA PRO A 52 5.65 -16.87 5.12
C PRO A 52 5.54 -17.89 6.24
N THR A 53 6.45 -18.85 6.28
CA THR A 53 6.51 -19.86 7.36
C THR A 53 6.88 -19.22 8.70
N LYS A 54 7.56 -18.08 8.67
CA LYS A 54 7.96 -17.32 9.84
C LYS A 54 7.38 -15.91 9.77
N ILE A 55 6.52 -15.59 10.72
CA ILE A 55 5.96 -14.24 10.86
C ILE A 55 7.07 -13.30 11.39
N PRO A 56 7.31 -12.17 10.71
CA PRO A 56 8.32 -11.23 11.14
C PRO A 56 7.91 -10.51 12.44
N THR A 57 8.86 -10.26 13.33
CA THR A 57 8.63 -9.45 14.53
C THR A 57 8.58 -7.99 14.15
N LEU A 58 7.49 -7.30 14.51
CA LEU A 58 7.34 -5.88 14.25
C LEU A 58 8.31 -5.03 15.09
N PRO A 59 8.84 -3.94 14.54
CA PRO A 59 9.77 -3.05 15.25
C PRO A 59 9.04 -2.27 16.36
N THR A 60 9.79 -1.75 17.33
CA THR A 60 9.25 -1.04 18.50
C THR A 60 8.52 0.27 18.15
N PHE A 61 8.84 0.89 17.02
CA PHE A 61 8.14 2.09 16.54
C PHE A 61 6.76 1.77 15.96
N TYR A 62 6.45 0.50 15.65
CA TYR A 62 5.14 0.09 15.18
C TYR A 62 4.14 0.08 16.34
N GLN A 63 3.46 1.19 16.53
CA GLN A 63 2.49 1.42 17.61
C GLN A 63 1.13 1.84 17.03
N PRO A 64 0.44 0.96 16.29
CA PRO A 64 -0.75 1.31 15.51
C PRO A 64 -1.95 1.77 16.37
N SER A 65 -1.96 1.47 17.66
CA SER A 65 -2.99 1.98 18.59
C SER A 65 -2.97 3.51 18.74
N LEU A 66 -1.85 4.16 18.42
CA LEU A 66 -1.66 5.61 18.47
C LEU A 66 -1.96 6.32 17.16
N TRP A 67 -2.23 5.57 16.09
CA TRP A 67 -2.37 6.10 14.72
C TRP A 67 -3.82 6.16 14.29
N THR A 68 -4.04 6.83 13.15
CA THR A 68 -5.32 6.80 12.44
C THR A 68 -5.66 5.37 12.05
N ARG A 69 -6.83 4.89 12.46
CA ARG A 69 -7.25 3.52 12.21
C ARG A 69 -7.91 3.41 10.84
N PRO A 70 -7.56 2.40 10.03
CA PRO A 70 -8.33 2.07 8.84
C PRO A 70 -9.79 1.79 9.18
N LEU A 71 -10.69 2.28 8.34
CA LEU A 71 -12.13 2.16 8.46
C LEU A 71 -12.69 1.21 7.41
N LEU A 72 -13.57 0.31 7.82
CA LEU A 72 -14.29 -0.58 6.90
C LEU A 72 -15.28 0.22 6.04
N LYS A 73 -15.28 0.02 4.74
CA LYS A 73 -16.24 0.63 3.81
C LYS A 73 -17.69 0.28 4.15
N ALA A 74 -17.92 -0.95 4.63
CA ALA A 74 -19.26 -1.49 4.86
C ALA A 74 -20.03 -0.76 5.97
N ASN A 75 -19.35 -0.33 7.03
CA ASN A 75 -20.00 0.17 8.24
C ASN A 75 -19.24 1.28 8.97
N ALA A 76 -18.16 1.78 8.37
CA ALA A 76 -17.27 2.79 8.94
C ALA A 76 -16.65 2.42 10.31
N GLN A 77 -16.68 1.14 10.69
CA GLN A 77 -16.00 0.69 11.90
C GLN A 77 -14.50 0.66 11.71
N SER A 78 -13.76 1.04 12.75
CA SER A 78 -12.31 0.97 12.76
C SER A 78 -11.81 -0.46 12.97
N LEU A 79 -10.67 -0.79 12.33
CA LEU A 79 -10.01 -2.08 12.55
C LEU A 79 -9.57 -2.22 14.03
N PRO A 80 -9.75 -3.40 14.63
CA PRO A 80 -9.26 -3.68 15.98
C PRO A 80 -7.74 -3.84 16.02
N ASP A 81 -7.13 -3.73 17.19
CA ASP A 81 -5.69 -3.81 17.40
C ASP A 81 -5.08 -5.11 16.83
N SER A 82 -5.77 -6.24 16.95
CA SER A 82 -5.32 -7.52 16.38
C SER A 82 -5.18 -7.46 14.86
N ALA A 83 -6.14 -6.87 14.16
CA ALA A 83 -6.08 -6.69 12.72
C ALA A 83 -4.95 -5.73 12.31
N LEU A 84 -4.70 -4.67 13.09
CA LEU A 84 -3.60 -3.74 12.84
C LEU A 84 -2.22 -4.39 13.00
N LEU A 85 -2.05 -5.31 13.94
CA LEU A 85 -0.82 -6.10 14.06
C LEU A 85 -0.59 -6.95 12.81
N HIS A 86 -1.59 -7.69 12.36
CA HIS A 86 -1.48 -8.50 11.13
C HIS A 86 -1.28 -7.66 9.88
N LEU A 87 -1.87 -6.45 9.81
CA LEU A 87 -1.59 -5.52 8.71
C LEU A 87 -0.11 -5.13 8.67
N GLY A 88 0.50 -4.84 9.82
CA GLY A 88 1.94 -4.57 9.91
C GLY A 88 2.80 -5.76 9.48
N GLU A 89 2.44 -6.97 9.91
CA GLU A 89 3.12 -8.19 9.50
C GLU A 89 3.06 -8.41 7.99
N MET A 90 1.88 -8.26 7.38
CA MET A 90 1.68 -8.39 5.93
C MET A 90 2.44 -7.32 5.14
N LEU A 91 2.48 -6.08 5.60
CA LEU A 91 3.25 -5.01 4.97
C LEU A 91 4.77 -5.29 5.03
N ARG A 92 5.23 -5.99 6.07
CA ARG A 92 6.62 -6.38 6.24
C ARG A 92 7.01 -7.62 5.43
N PHE A 93 6.07 -8.39 4.94
CA PHE A 93 6.37 -9.52 4.06
C PHE A 93 7.11 -9.03 2.82
N PRO A 94 8.09 -9.79 2.29
CA PRO A 94 8.69 -9.46 1.01
C PRO A 94 7.61 -9.35 -0.07
N GLN A 95 7.55 -8.20 -0.72
CA GLN A 95 6.65 -7.97 -1.85
C GLN A 95 7.50 -8.12 -3.12
N GLU A 96 7.58 -9.33 -3.68
CA GLU A 96 8.43 -9.61 -4.84
C GLU A 96 7.77 -9.11 -6.13
N GLU A 97 7.07 -9.99 -6.86
CA GLU A 97 6.42 -9.62 -8.13
C GLU A 97 4.98 -9.15 -7.96
N ALA A 98 4.31 -9.55 -6.88
CA ALA A 98 2.93 -9.19 -6.59
C ALA A 98 2.71 -8.90 -5.10
N LEU A 99 1.69 -8.10 -4.80
CA LEU A 99 1.27 -7.87 -3.42
C LEU A 99 0.76 -9.17 -2.79
N TYR A 100 1.08 -9.35 -1.52
CA TYR A 100 0.51 -10.43 -0.72
C TYR A 100 -1.04 -10.34 -0.75
N PRO A 101 -1.75 -11.43 -1.05
CA PRO A 101 -3.21 -11.41 -1.25
C PRO A 101 -4.01 -10.79 -0.09
N GLY A 102 -3.55 -10.96 1.15
CA GLY A 102 -4.17 -10.33 2.30
C GLY A 102 -4.15 -8.79 2.27
N LEU A 103 -3.12 -8.17 1.69
CA LEU A 103 -3.08 -6.72 1.49
C LEU A 103 -4.11 -6.25 0.46
N LEU A 104 -4.34 -7.02 -0.60
CA LEU A 104 -5.39 -6.71 -1.58
C LEU A 104 -6.77 -6.75 -0.92
N GLN A 105 -7.03 -7.73 -0.06
CA GLN A 105 -8.28 -7.83 0.69
C GLN A 105 -8.47 -6.65 1.65
N VAL A 106 -7.42 -6.23 2.36
CA VAL A 106 -7.48 -5.04 3.23
C VAL A 106 -7.79 -3.78 2.42
N LYS A 107 -7.12 -3.58 1.29
CA LYS A 107 -7.37 -2.42 0.39
C LYS A 107 -8.80 -2.38 -0.12
N ASP A 108 -9.37 -3.54 -0.39
CA ASP A 108 -10.75 -3.61 -0.85
C ASP A 108 -11.76 -3.41 0.28
N ALA A 109 -11.52 -3.94 1.45
CA ALA A 109 -12.43 -3.85 2.59
C ALA A 109 -12.44 -2.48 3.27
N CYS A 110 -11.31 -1.75 3.26
CA CYS A 110 -11.15 -0.48 3.97
C CYS A 110 -11.24 0.74 3.05
N THR A 111 -11.59 1.90 3.61
CA THR A 111 -11.60 3.16 2.88
C THR A 111 -10.17 3.58 2.52
N THR A 112 -9.99 4.06 1.30
CA THR A 112 -8.68 4.47 0.77
C THR A 112 -8.03 5.56 1.62
N ASP A 113 -8.82 6.54 2.07
CA ASP A 113 -8.29 7.67 2.85
C ASP A 113 -7.80 7.24 4.22
N SER A 114 -8.55 6.36 4.93
CA SER A 114 -8.12 5.87 6.24
C SER A 114 -6.87 4.96 6.14
N LEU A 115 -6.73 4.18 5.07
CA LEU A 115 -5.52 3.40 4.80
C LEU A 115 -4.31 4.31 4.50
N ALA A 116 -4.52 5.37 3.74
CA ALA A 116 -3.48 6.34 3.41
C ALA A 116 -2.98 7.09 4.64
N GLU A 117 -3.88 7.52 5.53
CA GLU A 117 -3.51 8.16 6.78
C GLU A 117 -2.76 7.18 7.73
N PHE A 118 -3.23 5.94 7.85
CA PHE A 118 -2.51 4.91 8.59
C PHE A 118 -1.09 4.70 8.06
N ALA A 119 -0.92 4.61 6.74
CA ALA A 119 0.40 4.45 6.12
C ALA A 119 1.28 5.69 6.35
N TRP A 120 0.71 6.88 6.38
CA TRP A 120 1.42 8.13 6.67
C TRP A 120 1.91 8.18 8.12
N ASP A 121 1.09 7.74 9.07
CA ASP A 121 1.47 7.63 10.47
C ASP A 121 2.61 6.61 10.66
N LEU A 122 2.53 5.46 10.00
CA LEU A 122 3.60 4.45 9.98
C LEU A 122 4.91 5.02 9.42
N PHE A 123 4.85 5.73 8.29
CA PHE A 123 5.99 6.39 7.68
C PHE A 123 6.61 7.43 8.62
N THR A 124 5.79 8.24 9.28
CA THR A 124 6.22 9.26 10.23
C THR A 124 6.90 8.63 11.44
N ALA A 125 6.35 7.54 11.97
CA ALA A 125 6.96 6.78 13.06
C ALA A 125 8.32 6.19 12.67
N TRP A 126 8.45 5.65 11.46
CA TRP A 126 9.71 5.17 10.92
C TRP A 126 10.75 6.29 10.77
N GLN A 127 10.35 7.46 10.28
CA GLN A 127 11.25 8.62 10.19
C GLN A 127 11.72 9.07 11.58
N THR A 128 10.80 9.16 12.55
CA THR A 128 11.10 9.55 13.92
C THR A 128 12.04 8.56 14.61
N ALA A 129 11.96 7.28 14.26
CA ALA A 129 12.87 6.24 14.74
C ALA A 129 14.26 6.27 14.06
N GLY A 130 14.56 7.30 13.27
CA GLY A 130 15.85 7.44 12.55
C GLY A 130 15.87 6.77 11.19
N ALA A 131 14.73 6.41 10.64
CA ALA A 131 14.56 5.79 9.33
C ALA A 131 15.46 4.54 9.12
N PRO A 132 15.38 3.52 9.97
CA PRO A 132 16.24 2.35 9.90
C PRO A 132 16.05 1.62 8.57
N SER A 133 17.14 1.37 7.85
CA SER A 133 17.10 0.78 6.50
C SER A 133 16.52 -0.63 6.45
N LYS A 134 16.67 -1.41 7.52
CA LYS A 134 16.09 -2.75 7.66
C LYS A 134 14.56 -2.73 7.74
N GLU A 135 13.99 -1.60 8.08
CA GLU A 135 12.55 -1.40 8.23
C GLU A 135 12.00 -0.46 7.13
N SER A 136 12.66 -0.40 5.97
CA SER A 136 12.24 0.43 4.83
C SER A 136 10.85 0.06 4.28
N TRP A 137 10.33 -1.11 4.62
CA TRP A 137 8.95 -1.52 4.32
C TRP A 137 7.91 -0.50 4.85
N ALA A 138 8.19 0.14 5.98
CA ALA A 138 7.33 1.19 6.54
C ALA A 138 7.24 2.43 5.61
N PHE A 139 8.27 2.70 4.84
CA PHE A 139 8.26 3.74 3.82
C PHE A 139 7.55 3.26 2.54
N THR A 140 7.89 2.08 2.04
CA THR A 140 7.26 1.54 0.81
C THR A 140 5.77 1.21 1.00
N ALA A 141 5.29 1.05 2.24
CA ALA A 141 3.87 0.94 2.55
C ALA A 141 3.04 2.12 2.00
N LEU A 142 3.62 3.32 1.85
CA LEU A 142 2.97 4.46 1.19
C LEU A 142 2.61 4.17 -0.27
N GLY A 143 3.38 3.34 -0.98
CA GLY A 143 3.06 2.91 -2.34
C GLY A 143 1.93 1.88 -2.39
N VAL A 144 1.78 1.09 -1.33
CA VAL A 144 0.75 0.05 -1.22
C VAL A 144 -0.61 0.64 -0.82
N LEU A 145 -0.62 1.52 0.19
CA LEU A 145 -1.83 2.02 0.85
C LEU A 145 -2.11 3.50 0.57
N GLY A 146 -1.17 4.23 -0.03
CA GLY A 146 -1.28 5.67 -0.25
C GLY A 146 -2.32 6.05 -1.31
N ASN A 147 -2.65 7.32 -1.32
CA ASN A 147 -3.60 7.96 -2.23
C ASN A 147 -3.05 9.28 -2.79
N ASP A 148 -3.89 10.10 -3.40
CA ASP A 148 -3.54 11.41 -3.93
C ASP A 148 -2.96 12.36 -2.89
N ASP A 149 -3.47 12.34 -1.68
CA ASP A 149 -2.95 13.14 -0.56
C ASP A 149 -1.56 12.69 -0.16
N THR A 150 -1.31 11.37 -0.12
CA THR A 150 0.03 10.82 0.08
C THR A 150 0.98 11.35 -0.98
N ALA A 151 0.59 11.35 -2.26
CA ALA A 151 1.42 11.87 -3.34
C ALA A 151 1.74 13.36 -3.16
N ARG A 152 0.76 14.17 -2.76
CA ARG A 152 0.96 15.61 -2.48
C ARG A 152 1.90 15.84 -1.29
N LYS A 153 1.71 15.12 -0.19
CA LYS A 153 2.52 15.23 1.04
C LYS A 153 3.97 14.75 0.81
N LEU A 154 4.16 13.69 0.01
CA LEU A 154 5.46 13.08 -0.22
C LEU A 154 6.34 13.89 -1.18
N THR A 155 5.76 14.54 -2.18
CA THR A 155 6.49 15.27 -3.22
C THR A 155 7.47 16.33 -2.69
N PRO A 156 7.10 17.20 -1.71
CA PRO A 156 8.05 18.16 -1.13
C PRO A 156 9.24 17.48 -0.46
N LEU A 157 9.03 16.34 0.19
CA LEU A 157 10.09 15.55 0.82
C LEU A 157 11.05 14.97 -0.21
N ILE A 158 10.53 14.39 -1.31
CA ILE A 158 11.35 13.90 -2.42
C ILE A 158 12.25 15.00 -2.98
N ARG A 159 11.75 16.22 -3.07
CA ARG A 159 12.52 17.38 -3.57
C ARG A 159 13.58 17.86 -2.58
N ALA A 160 13.35 17.73 -1.29
CA ALA A 160 14.27 18.17 -0.24
C ALA A 160 15.41 17.16 0.00
N TRP A 161 15.12 15.88 0.02
CA TRP A 161 16.06 14.82 0.39
C TRP A 161 17.40 14.80 -0.36
N PRO A 162 17.50 15.11 -1.66
CA PRO A 162 18.80 15.16 -2.33
C PRO A 162 19.74 16.25 -1.76
N GLY A 163 19.17 17.38 -1.34
CA GLY A 163 19.92 18.44 -0.64
C GLY A 163 20.38 18.04 0.76
N GLU A 164 19.74 17.05 1.35
CA GLU A 164 20.05 16.46 2.65
C GLU A 164 20.90 15.19 2.55
N SER A 165 21.49 14.93 1.39
CA SER A 165 22.29 13.71 1.10
C SER A 165 21.47 12.40 1.16
N GLN A 166 20.13 12.48 1.07
CA GLN A 166 19.22 11.34 1.12
C GLN A 166 18.75 10.89 -0.28
N HIS A 167 19.69 10.77 -1.24
CA HIS A 167 19.39 10.44 -2.63
C HIS A 167 18.62 9.11 -2.78
N LYS A 168 19.01 8.06 -2.02
CA LYS A 168 18.29 6.77 -2.05
C LYS A 168 16.84 6.91 -1.61
N ARG A 169 16.58 7.72 -0.59
CA ARG A 169 15.22 7.97 -0.10
C ARG A 169 14.38 8.69 -1.15
N ALA A 170 14.97 9.68 -1.84
CA ALA A 170 14.31 10.35 -2.96
C ALA A 170 13.96 9.38 -4.09
N THR A 171 14.88 8.47 -4.45
CA THR A 171 14.63 7.43 -5.47
C THR A 171 13.45 6.53 -5.08
N VAL A 172 13.43 6.00 -3.85
CA VAL A 172 12.31 5.21 -3.35
C VAL A 172 11.01 6.02 -3.34
N GLY A 173 11.07 7.31 -3.02
CA GLY A 173 9.91 8.20 -3.10
C GLY A 173 9.32 8.29 -4.51
N LEU A 174 10.14 8.30 -5.56
CA LEU A 174 9.67 8.26 -6.94
C LEU A 174 8.99 6.90 -7.26
N ASP A 175 9.55 5.80 -6.78
CA ASP A 175 8.94 4.47 -6.95
C ASP A 175 7.60 4.40 -6.22
N ILE A 176 7.45 5.02 -5.04
CA ILE A 176 6.19 5.12 -4.31
C ILE A 176 5.16 5.93 -5.09
N LEU A 177 5.51 7.10 -5.67
CA LEU A 177 4.59 7.86 -6.51
C LEU A 177 4.12 7.04 -7.72
N ALA A 178 5.03 6.27 -8.33
CA ALA A 178 4.68 5.37 -9.43
C ALA A 178 3.73 4.25 -8.98
N ALA A 179 3.95 3.67 -7.79
CA ALA A 179 3.09 2.63 -7.23
C ALA A 179 1.68 3.15 -6.87
N ILE A 180 1.55 4.39 -6.37
CA ILE A 180 0.25 5.05 -6.20
C ILE A 180 -0.45 5.18 -7.54
N GLY A 181 0.28 5.57 -8.59
CA GLY A 181 -0.13 5.50 -9.99
C GLY A 181 -1.35 6.35 -10.35
N SER A 182 -1.83 7.25 -9.50
CA SER A 182 -2.96 8.14 -9.79
C SER A 182 -2.55 9.29 -10.72
N ASP A 183 -3.52 10.01 -11.28
CA ASP A 183 -3.24 11.17 -12.11
C ASP A 183 -2.51 12.28 -11.34
N ILE A 184 -2.81 12.42 -10.07
CA ILE A 184 -2.09 13.35 -9.18
C ILE A 184 -0.65 12.90 -8.98
N ALA A 185 -0.41 11.62 -8.71
CA ALA A 185 0.94 11.07 -8.58
C ALA A 185 1.74 11.26 -9.89
N LEU A 186 1.12 11.05 -11.03
CA LEU A 186 1.72 11.28 -12.36
C LEU A 186 2.07 12.77 -12.57
N MET A 187 1.18 13.68 -12.19
CA MET A 187 1.46 15.13 -12.22
C MET A 187 2.66 15.49 -11.33
N GLN A 188 2.76 14.90 -10.14
CA GLN A 188 3.88 15.13 -9.22
C GLN A 188 5.20 14.61 -9.82
N LEU A 189 5.20 13.41 -10.39
CA LEU A 189 6.36 12.84 -11.10
C LEU A 189 6.81 13.74 -12.25
N ASN A 190 5.88 14.22 -13.08
CA ASN A 190 6.19 15.13 -14.17
C ASN A 190 6.79 16.46 -13.67
N GLY A 191 6.24 17.02 -12.61
CA GLY A 191 6.80 18.22 -11.96
C GLY A 191 8.21 18.01 -11.42
N ILE A 192 8.55 16.81 -10.93
CA ILE A 192 9.90 16.44 -10.50
C ILE A 192 10.82 16.29 -11.71
N ALA A 193 10.39 15.57 -12.75
CA ALA A 193 11.15 15.36 -13.98
C ALA A 193 11.56 16.66 -14.67
N GLN A 194 10.71 17.70 -14.57
CA GLN A 194 10.96 19.00 -15.21
C GLN A 194 11.78 19.95 -14.35
N LYS A 195 11.61 19.96 -13.02
CA LYS A 195 12.05 21.05 -12.14
C LYS A 195 13.13 20.67 -11.14
N LEU A 196 13.38 19.39 -10.90
CA LEU A 196 14.41 18.97 -9.94
C LEU A 196 15.81 19.19 -10.54
N LYS A 197 16.74 19.74 -9.75
CA LYS A 197 18.12 20.01 -10.21
C LYS A 197 19.00 18.76 -10.34
N PHE A 198 18.58 17.63 -9.80
CA PHE A 198 19.35 16.39 -9.76
C PHE A 198 19.01 15.49 -10.96
N LYS A 199 19.90 15.47 -11.94
CA LYS A 199 19.69 14.83 -13.25
C LYS A 199 19.30 13.34 -13.14
N ALA A 200 19.96 12.58 -12.27
CA ALA A 200 19.65 11.16 -12.08
C ALA A 200 18.20 10.92 -11.60
N LEU A 201 17.70 11.80 -10.73
CA LEU A 201 16.30 11.72 -10.25
C LEU A 201 15.30 12.22 -11.31
N GLN A 202 15.69 13.20 -12.14
CA GLN A 202 14.86 13.59 -13.29
C GLN A 202 14.67 12.42 -14.26
N GLU A 203 15.76 11.73 -14.61
CA GLU A 203 15.70 10.58 -15.52
C GLU A 203 14.89 9.44 -14.92
N ARG A 204 15.07 9.17 -13.62
CA ARG A 204 14.26 8.15 -12.92
C ARG A 204 12.77 8.52 -12.91
N ALA A 205 12.42 9.79 -12.71
CA ALA A 205 11.03 10.24 -12.77
C ALA A 205 10.44 10.06 -14.18
N LYS A 206 11.20 10.35 -15.24
CA LYS A 206 10.76 10.13 -16.63
C LYS A 206 10.54 8.65 -16.93
N GLU A 207 11.46 7.79 -16.48
CA GLU A 207 11.32 6.33 -16.59
C GLU A 207 10.01 5.87 -15.94
N LYS A 208 9.72 6.31 -14.70
CA LYS A 208 8.48 5.97 -14.02
C LYS A 208 7.22 6.47 -14.72
N ILE A 209 7.27 7.63 -15.34
CA ILE A 209 6.16 8.14 -16.16
C ILE A 209 5.94 7.23 -17.38
N ALA A 210 7.01 6.79 -18.04
CA ALA A 210 6.91 5.87 -19.16
C ALA A 210 6.33 4.51 -18.75
N ASP A 211 6.80 3.93 -17.63
CA ASP A 211 6.28 2.69 -17.05
C ASP A 211 4.75 2.78 -16.80
N ILE A 212 4.28 3.90 -16.23
CA ILE A 212 2.86 4.13 -15.97
C ILE A 212 2.08 4.26 -17.29
N ALA A 213 2.61 5.00 -18.27
CA ALA A 213 1.97 5.17 -19.56
C ALA A 213 1.80 3.83 -20.28
N GLU A 214 2.86 3.01 -20.29
CA GLU A 214 2.83 1.66 -20.87
C GLU A 214 1.79 0.76 -20.16
N SER A 215 1.74 0.79 -18.82
CA SER A 215 0.79 -0.02 -18.03
C SER A 215 -0.67 0.39 -18.24
N ARG A 216 -0.91 1.63 -18.70
CA ARG A 216 -2.25 2.17 -18.97
C ARG A 216 -2.63 2.14 -20.46
N GLU A 217 -1.78 1.62 -21.32
CA GLU A 217 -1.97 1.62 -22.78
C GLU A 217 -2.14 3.03 -23.38
N LEU A 218 -1.40 4.02 -22.85
CA LEU A 218 -1.43 5.43 -23.27
C LEU A 218 -0.28 5.79 -24.23
#